data_baec35a9fcd3335cfe084ce8605c23b0
#
_entry.id   baec35a9fcd3335cfe084ce8605c23b0
#
_cell.length_a   1.000
_cell.length_b   1.000
_cell.length_c   1.000
_cell.angle_alpha   90.00
_cell.angle_beta   90.00
_cell.angle_gamma   90.00
#
_symmetry.space_group_name_H-M   'P 1'
#
loop_
_entity.id
_entity.type
_entity.pdbx_description
1 polymer ?
#
loop_
_entity_poly.entity_id
_entity_poly.type
_entity_poly.pdbx_seq_one_letter_code
_entity_poly.pdbx_strand_id
1 'polypeptide(L)'
;LRRIVIRRPGGYERLEIEHSSDPEPSPGEVLIDVEAAGVNFADCVIRMGLYASAKALVGYPITPGFEVAGRVSAVGEGVTDIELGAPVLGVTIFGGYASRIALPRAKVFELPPGWDAVRAAAFPTVFLTAWYALFELAHPQPMDAVLVHSAAGGVGGALVQLARRAGCRVIGVVGAAHKVDAAMRAGADAVIDKSSRDLWREVEHHAPGGYAVVLDANGAETLGQSYRHLAAGGKLVVYGFHGMFRKGRGRPDWIKLAGDYLRTPRFNPLRMTMENRSVLAFNLSF
;
A
#
# COMPACT_ATOMS: atom_id res chain seq x y z
N LEU A 1 12.70 12.43 22.30
CA LEU A 1 11.88 12.05 21.13
C LEU A 1 11.59 13.26 20.25
N ARG A 2 11.80 13.13 18.95
CA ARG A 2 11.34 14.05 17.90
C ARG A 2 10.35 13.29 17.03
N ARG A 3 9.14 13.86 16.80
CA ARG A 3 8.10 13.21 16.00
C ARG A 3 7.32 14.20 15.14
N ILE A 4 6.72 13.72 14.06
CA ILE A 4 5.76 14.49 13.27
C ILE A 4 4.37 14.27 13.85
N VAL A 5 3.68 15.37 14.15
CA VAL A 5 2.31 15.34 14.70
C VAL A 5 1.36 16.10 13.77
N ILE A 6 0.21 15.53 13.53
CA ILE A 6 -0.91 16.14 12.84
C ILE A 6 -2.01 16.40 13.87
N ARG A 7 -2.17 17.67 14.30
CA ARG A 7 -3.16 18.04 15.33
C ARG A 7 -4.59 18.09 14.80
N ARG A 8 -4.73 18.42 13.51
CA ARG A 8 -6.01 18.44 12.78
C ARG A 8 -5.78 18.24 11.28
N PRO A 9 -6.75 17.66 10.56
CA PRO A 9 -6.63 17.45 9.13
C PRO A 9 -6.35 18.73 8.32
N GLY A 10 -5.62 18.59 7.20
CA GLY A 10 -5.33 19.70 6.31
C GLY A 10 -4.26 19.43 5.27
N GLY A 11 -3.61 20.48 4.79
CA GLY A 11 -2.50 20.42 3.84
C GLY A 11 -1.16 20.09 4.52
N TYR A 12 -0.07 20.27 3.77
CA TYR A 12 1.28 19.96 4.26
C TYR A 12 1.70 20.80 5.48
N GLU A 13 1.11 21.98 5.64
CA GLU A 13 1.29 22.88 6.80
C GLU A 13 0.82 22.27 8.13
N ARG A 14 0.18 21.09 8.10
CA ARG A 14 -0.27 20.35 9.29
C ARG A 14 0.74 19.33 9.80
N LEU A 15 1.84 19.16 9.12
CA LEU A 15 2.95 18.34 9.57
C LEU A 15 3.83 19.18 10.50
N GLU A 16 3.66 19.00 11.79
CA GLU A 16 4.35 19.77 12.83
C GLU A 16 5.40 18.88 13.52
N ILE A 17 6.60 19.42 13.75
CA ILE A 17 7.62 18.72 14.55
C ILE A 17 7.34 19.00 16.02
N GLU A 18 7.21 17.92 16.79
CA GLU A 18 7.04 17.98 18.24
C GLU A 18 8.22 17.31 18.95
N HIS A 19 8.65 17.89 20.05
CA HIS A 19 9.66 17.33 20.95
C HIS A 19 9.01 16.91 22.26
N SER A 20 9.33 15.70 22.74
CA SER A 20 8.86 15.16 24.03
C SER A 20 9.94 14.29 24.68
N SER A 21 9.69 13.79 25.89
CA SER A 21 10.52 12.75 26.49
C SER A 21 10.58 11.50 25.63
N ASP A 22 11.68 10.78 25.68
CA ASP A 22 11.81 9.49 24.99
C ASP A 22 10.87 8.47 25.61
N PRO A 23 10.26 7.58 24.83
CA PRO A 23 9.48 6.48 25.35
C PRO A 23 10.38 5.46 26.04
N GLU A 24 9.89 4.84 27.08
CA GLU A 24 10.48 3.65 27.69
C GLU A 24 9.71 2.42 27.20
N PRO A 25 10.39 1.30 26.88
CA PRO A 25 9.71 0.09 26.46
C PRO A 25 9.00 -0.56 27.64
N SER A 26 7.72 -0.85 27.51
CA SER A 26 6.95 -1.65 28.46
C SER A 26 7.38 -3.13 28.42
N PRO A 27 6.98 -3.98 29.38
CA PRO A 27 7.22 -5.41 29.32
C PRO A 27 6.76 -6.01 27.96
N GLY A 28 7.65 -6.79 27.33
CA GLY A 28 7.40 -7.38 26.01
C GLY A 28 7.60 -6.44 24.82
N GLU A 29 8.06 -5.21 25.02
CA GLU A 29 8.34 -4.24 23.95
C GLU A 29 9.84 -4.07 23.67
N VAL A 30 10.14 -3.59 22.48
CA VAL A 30 11.47 -3.20 22.01
C VAL A 30 11.44 -1.73 21.65
N LEU A 31 12.40 -0.96 22.16
CA LEU A 31 12.63 0.43 21.77
C LEU A 31 13.58 0.48 20.59
N ILE A 32 13.18 1.15 19.53
CA ILE A 32 13.96 1.31 18.30
C ILE A 32 14.40 2.77 18.15
N ASP A 33 15.70 3.00 18.00
CA ASP A 33 16.25 4.24 17.47
C ASP A 33 16.06 4.22 15.95
N VAL A 34 15.16 5.09 15.44
CA VAL A 34 14.71 5.06 14.05
C VAL A 34 15.72 5.79 13.15
N GLU A 35 16.28 5.05 12.20
CA GLU A 35 17.15 5.57 11.13
C GLU A 35 16.37 5.94 9.87
N ALA A 36 15.28 5.21 9.57
CA ALA A 36 14.38 5.46 8.44
C ALA A 36 12.93 5.10 8.78
N ALA A 37 11.99 5.85 8.22
CA ALA A 37 10.56 5.56 8.27
C ALA A 37 9.98 5.48 6.85
N GLY A 38 9.15 4.48 6.57
CA GLY A 38 8.49 4.34 5.29
C GLY A 38 7.41 5.41 5.10
N VAL A 39 7.30 5.94 3.88
CA VAL A 39 6.28 6.92 3.51
C VAL A 39 5.29 6.28 2.55
N ASN A 40 4.03 6.22 2.96
CA ASN A 40 2.96 5.58 2.22
C ASN A 40 1.90 6.60 1.76
N PHE A 41 1.17 6.28 0.69
CA PHE A 41 0.06 7.13 0.24
C PHE A 41 -1.02 7.29 1.32
N ALA A 42 -1.20 6.28 2.15
CA ALA A 42 -2.11 6.30 3.30
C ALA A 42 -1.80 7.45 4.28
N ASP A 43 -0.52 7.80 4.48
CA ASP A 43 -0.12 8.92 5.33
C ASP A 43 -0.65 10.27 4.81
N CYS A 44 -0.69 10.43 3.48
CA CYS A 44 -1.32 11.59 2.86
C CYS A 44 -2.83 11.63 3.13
N VAL A 45 -3.48 10.45 3.08
CA VAL A 45 -4.93 10.33 3.35
C VAL A 45 -5.25 10.58 4.83
N ILE A 46 -4.39 10.11 5.74
CA ILE A 46 -4.44 10.43 7.18
C ILE A 46 -4.34 11.94 7.37
N ARG A 47 -3.32 12.58 6.81
CA ARG A 47 -3.12 14.03 6.95
C ARG A 47 -4.34 14.82 6.44
N MET A 48 -4.98 14.37 5.37
CA MET A 48 -6.19 14.99 4.84
C MET A 48 -7.46 14.68 5.66
N GLY A 49 -7.41 13.81 6.66
CA GLY A 49 -8.55 13.44 7.48
C GLY A 49 -9.53 12.47 6.83
N LEU A 50 -9.10 11.74 5.80
CA LEU A 50 -9.95 10.86 5.00
C LEU A 50 -9.69 9.36 5.25
N TYR A 51 -8.72 9.03 6.11
CA TYR A 51 -8.38 7.65 6.45
C TYR A 51 -9.26 7.15 7.60
N ALA A 52 -10.15 6.22 7.30
CA ALA A 52 -11.19 5.77 8.23
C ALA A 52 -10.61 5.19 9.53
N SER A 53 -9.60 4.32 9.42
CA SER A 53 -8.97 3.68 10.59
C SER A 53 -8.23 4.68 11.49
N ALA A 54 -7.64 5.75 10.95
CA ALA A 54 -7.04 6.78 11.78
C ALA A 54 -8.08 7.45 12.70
N LYS A 55 -9.30 7.68 12.18
CA LYS A 55 -10.40 8.23 12.99
C LYS A 55 -10.96 7.23 13.98
N ALA A 56 -11.08 5.97 13.58
CA ALA A 56 -11.70 4.92 14.40
C ALA A 56 -10.78 4.45 15.54
N LEU A 57 -9.47 4.38 15.31
CA LEU A 57 -8.52 3.77 16.24
C LEU A 57 -7.81 4.78 17.15
N VAL A 58 -7.52 5.99 16.66
CA VAL A 58 -6.69 6.96 17.38
C VAL A 58 -7.33 8.36 17.44
N GLY A 59 -7.81 8.87 16.31
CA GLY A 59 -8.24 10.27 16.20
C GLY A 59 -7.05 11.24 16.00
N TYR A 60 -7.30 12.53 16.25
CA TYR A 60 -6.27 13.59 16.22
C TYR A 60 -6.11 14.19 17.62
N PRO A 61 -4.89 14.54 18.05
CA PRO A 61 -3.63 14.53 17.28
C PRO A 61 -3.10 13.14 16.98
N ILE A 62 -2.43 12.94 15.81
CA ILE A 62 -1.87 11.66 15.37
C ILE A 62 -0.45 11.84 14.84
N THR A 63 0.43 10.88 15.13
CA THR A 63 1.72 10.69 14.44
C THR A 63 1.52 9.62 13.36
N PRO A 64 1.67 9.92 12.06
CA PRO A 64 1.53 8.93 11.01
C PRO A 64 2.73 7.99 10.92
N GLY A 65 2.73 7.11 9.91
CA GLY A 65 3.80 6.15 9.64
C GLY A 65 3.47 4.75 10.12
N PHE A 66 3.62 3.78 9.21
CA PHE A 66 3.22 2.38 9.43
C PHE A 66 4.43 1.46 9.63
N GLU A 67 5.62 1.94 9.37
CA GLU A 67 6.83 1.14 9.34
C GLU A 67 8.07 1.98 9.61
N VAL A 68 9.03 1.38 10.27
CA VAL A 68 10.32 1.98 10.62
C VAL A 68 11.44 0.97 10.41
N ALA A 69 12.66 1.45 10.27
CA ALA A 69 13.85 0.64 10.43
C ALA A 69 14.91 1.42 11.21
N GLY A 70 15.74 0.73 11.96
CA GLY A 70 16.74 1.32 12.82
C GLY A 70 17.43 0.28 13.66
N ARG A 71 17.79 0.66 14.90
CA ARG A 71 18.50 -0.21 15.82
C ARG A 71 17.78 -0.33 17.16
N VAL A 72 17.85 -1.51 17.74
CA VAL A 72 17.36 -1.75 19.11
C VAL A 72 18.18 -0.91 20.09
N SER A 73 17.53 -0.01 20.82
CA SER A 73 18.18 0.84 21.81
C SER A 73 17.89 0.44 23.26
N ALA A 74 16.73 -0.21 23.49
CA ALA A 74 16.39 -0.81 24.77
C ALA A 74 15.35 -1.94 24.56
N VAL A 75 15.22 -2.82 25.57
CA VAL A 75 14.20 -3.87 25.60
C VAL A 75 13.47 -3.83 26.94
N GLY A 76 12.17 -4.09 26.90
CA GLY A 76 11.32 -4.25 28.07
C GLY A 76 11.49 -5.60 28.74
N GLU A 77 10.97 -5.73 29.95
CA GLU A 77 11.00 -7.00 30.70
C GLU A 77 10.41 -8.14 29.88
N GLY A 78 11.07 -9.31 29.92
CA GLY A 78 10.65 -10.54 29.22
C GLY A 78 11.12 -10.63 27.76
N VAL A 79 11.74 -9.63 27.18
CA VAL A 79 12.35 -9.69 25.86
C VAL A 79 13.81 -10.16 25.98
N THR A 80 14.09 -11.38 25.51
CA THR A 80 15.41 -12.02 25.66
C THR A 80 16.00 -12.53 24.33
N ASP A 81 15.26 -12.39 23.23
CA ASP A 81 15.56 -12.99 21.92
C ASP A 81 15.97 -11.96 20.87
N ILE A 82 16.43 -10.77 21.31
CA ILE A 82 16.98 -9.73 20.44
C ILE A 82 18.06 -8.94 21.17
N GLU A 83 19.16 -8.64 20.49
CA GLU A 83 20.30 -7.94 21.08
C GLU A 83 20.18 -6.41 20.94
N LEU A 84 20.77 -5.69 21.91
CA LEU A 84 20.95 -4.23 21.80
C LEU A 84 21.85 -3.91 20.61
N GLY A 85 21.49 -2.88 19.85
CA GLY A 85 22.20 -2.49 18.62
C GLY A 85 21.84 -3.32 17.38
N ALA A 86 21.05 -4.41 17.51
CA ALA A 86 20.60 -5.21 16.37
C ALA A 86 19.88 -4.33 15.34
N PRO A 87 20.19 -4.44 14.03
CA PRO A 87 19.48 -3.75 12.98
C PRO A 87 18.12 -4.40 12.77
N VAL A 88 17.04 -3.61 12.84
CA VAL A 88 15.66 -4.10 12.81
C VAL A 88 14.76 -3.27 11.91
N LEU A 89 13.67 -3.90 11.44
CA LEU A 89 12.48 -3.22 10.97
C LEU A 89 11.33 -3.45 11.97
N GLY A 90 10.47 -2.45 12.09
CA GLY A 90 9.29 -2.51 12.92
C GLY A 90 8.04 -2.14 12.14
N VAL A 91 6.92 -2.82 12.41
CA VAL A 91 5.62 -2.55 11.81
C VAL A 91 4.68 -2.02 12.86
N THR A 92 3.99 -0.94 12.54
CA THR A 92 3.00 -0.32 13.42
C THR A 92 1.77 0.12 12.63
N ILE A 93 0.67 0.43 13.31
CA ILE A 93 -0.49 1.03 12.63
C ILE A 93 -0.29 2.54 12.47
N PHE A 94 0.32 3.20 13.45
CA PHE A 94 0.66 4.63 13.45
C PHE A 94 1.90 4.84 14.33
N GLY A 95 2.48 6.04 14.31
CA GLY A 95 3.59 6.40 15.18
C GLY A 95 4.97 6.28 14.53
N GLY A 96 5.09 5.77 13.31
CA GLY A 96 6.38 5.54 12.66
C GLY A 96 7.17 6.81 12.31
N TYR A 97 6.53 7.97 12.24
CA TYR A 97 7.22 9.24 11.98
C TYR A 97 7.80 9.84 13.26
N ALA A 98 8.66 9.08 13.90
CA ALA A 98 9.31 9.43 15.14
C ALA A 98 10.78 9.03 15.12
N SER A 99 11.64 9.72 15.88
CA SER A 99 13.06 9.36 16.02
C SER A 99 13.28 8.13 16.91
N ARG A 100 12.28 7.78 17.73
CA ARG A 100 12.24 6.57 18.58
C ARG A 100 10.82 6.03 18.65
N ILE A 101 10.68 4.72 18.72
CA ILE A 101 9.39 4.08 18.89
C ILE A 101 9.54 2.79 19.71
N ALA A 102 8.66 2.61 20.69
CA ALA A 102 8.52 1.34 21.40
C ALA A 102 7.44 0.50 20.71
N LEU A 103 7.76 -0.75 20.38
CA LEU A 103 6.87 -1.69 19.68
C LEU A 103 6.86 -3.05 20.37
N PRO A 104 5.73 -3.76 20.39
CA PRO A 104 5.69 -5.15 20.82
C PRO A 104 6.73 -5.99 20.08
N ARG A 105 7.46 -6.85 20.79
CA ARG A 105 8.52 -7.71 20.20
C ARG A 105 8.06 -8.46 18.95
N ALA A 106 6.82 -8.95 18.94
CA ALA A 106 6.22 -9.65 17.80
C ALA A 106 6.09 -8.82 16.52
N LYS A 107 6.25 -7.49 16.60
CA LYS A 107 6.19 -6.55 15.45
C LYS A 107 7.58 -6.05 15.04
N VAL A 108 8.63 -6.58 15.62
CA VAL A 108 10.02 -6.21 15.34
C VAL A 108 10.76 -7.40 14.75
N PHE A 109 11.42 -7.18 13.62
CA PHE A 109 12.11 -8.22 12.84
C PHE A 109 13.54 -7.79 12.56
N GLU A 110 14.50 -8.66 12.75
CA GLU A 110 15.88 -8.41 12.37
C GLU A 110 16.02 -8.27 10.86
N LEU A 111 16.91 -7.38 10.43
CA LEU A 111 17.13 -7.15 9.00
C LEU A 111 17.86 -8.33 8.37
N PRO A 112 17.45 -8.77 7.17
CA PRO A 112 18.23 -9.71 6.40
C PRO A 112 19.64 -9.16 6.10
N PRO A 113 20.66 -10.01 6.01
CA PRO A 113 22.01 -9.58 5.65
C PRO A 113 22.04 -8.74 4.36
N GLY A 114 22.78 -7.63 4.38
CA GLY A 114 22.91 -6.73 3.23
C GLY A 114 21.77 -5.73 3.02
N TRP A 115 20.80 -5.68 3.95
CA TRP A 115 19.77 -4.64 3.93
C TRP A 115 20.20 -3.44 4.77
N ASP A 116 19.98 -2.24 4.23
CA ASP A 116 20.06 -0.99 4.97
C ASP A 116 18.68 -0.56 5.52
N ALA A 117 18.70 0.41 6.43
CA ALA A 117 17.47 0.90 7.06
C ALA A 117 16.49 1.53 6.05
N VAL A 118 16.98 2.20 5.01
CA VAL A 118 16.13 2.86 4.00
C VAL A 118 15.35 1.83 3.21
N ARG A 119 16.03 0.78 2.74
CA ARG A 119 15.41 -0.34 2.04
C ARG A 119 14.44 -1.09 2.94
N ALA A 120 14.82 -1.34 4.19
CA ALA A 120 14.01 -2.04 5.16
C ALA A 120 12.72 -1.29 5.51
N ALA A 121 12.81 0.04 5.73
CA ALA A 121 11.65 0.87 6.04
C ALA A 121 10.66 1.02 4.88
N ALA A 122 11.05 0.74 3.64
CA ALA A 122 10.18 0.82 2.46
C ALA A 122 9.53 -0.52 2.09
N PHE A 123 9.74 -1.57 2.86
CA PHE A 123 9.35 -2.93 2.48
C PHE A 123 8.02 -3.42 3.09
N PRO A 124 7.78 -3.32 4.41
CA PRO A 124 6.67 -4.05 5.05
C PRO A 124 5.30 -3.68 4.50
N THR A 125 4.93 -2.41 4.52
CA THR A 125 3.57 -1.96 4.17
C THR A 125 3.20 -2.33 2.74
N VAL A 126 4.12 -2.12 1.79
CA VAL A 126 3.84 -2.38 0.37
C VAL A 126 3.77 -3.89 0.08
N PHE A 127 4.67 -4.69 0.67
CA PHE A 127 4.67 -6.13 0.47
C PHE A 127 3.58 -6.86 1.24
N LEU A 128 3.22 -6.43 2.46
CA LEU A 128 2.07 -6.96 3.19
C LEU A 128 0.76 -6.69 2.43
N THR A 129 0.59 -5.47 1.89
CA THR A 129 -0.57 -5.12 1.05
C THR A 129 -0.62 -5.99 -0.20
N ALA A 130 0.51 -6.16 -0.89
CA ALA A 130 0.59 -6.96 -2.10
C ALA A 130 0.38 -8.46 -1.83
N TRP A 131 0.95 -8.98 -0.75
CA TRP A 131 0.77 -10.36 -0.31
C TRP A 131 -0.71 -10.66 -0.03
N TYR A 132 -1.34 -9.82 0.80
CA TYR A 132 -2.74 -10.00 1.16
C TYR A 132 -3.65 -9.96 -0.08
N ALA A 133 -3.43 -9.00 -0.98
CA ALA A 133 -4.19 -8.89 -2.22
C ALA A 133 -4.08 -10.14 -3.11
N LEU A 134 -2.86 -10.69 -3.25
CA LEU A 134 -2.60 -11.82 -4.14
C LEU A 134 -2.93 -13.17 -3.49
N PHE A 135 -2.44 -13.41 -2.28
CA PHE A 135 -2.44 -14.75 -1.72
C PHE A 135 -3.57 -15.01 -0.72
N GLU A 136 -4.09 -13.96 -0.05
CA GLU A 136 -5.24 -14.10 0.85
C GLU A 136 -6.59 -13.84 0.15
N LEU A 137 -6.60 -13.07 -0.94
CA LEU A 137 -7.84 -12.72 -1.63
C LEU A 137 -7.92 -13.27 -3.05
N ALA A 138 -6.93 -13.02 -3.88
CA ALA A 138 -7.00 -13.36 -5.31
C ALA A 138 -6.73 -14.84 -5.58
N HIS A 139 -5.73 -15.44 -4.94
CA HIS A 139 -5.26 -16.81 -5.16
C HIS A 139 -4.96 -17.12 -6.64
N PRO A 140 -4.10 -16.34 -7.34
CA PRO A 140 -3.79 -16.61 -8.73
C PRO A 140 -3.07 -17.95 -8.89
N GLN A 141 -3.32 -18.61 -10.02
CA GLN A 141 -2.64 -19.85 -10.39
C GLN A 141 -1.47 -19.56 -11.36
N PRO A 142 -0.47 -20.44 -11.46
CA PRO A 142 0.55 -20.33 -12.48
C PRO A 142 -0.07 -20.17 -13.88
N MET A 143 0.51 -19.30 -14.71
CA MET A 143 0.06 -18.91 -16.04
C MET A 143 -1.19 -18.00 -16.10
N ASP A 144 -1.84 -17.71 -14.97
CA ASP A 144 -2.93 -16.74 -14.95
C ASP A 144 -2.47 -15.37 -15.46
N ALA A 145 -3.33 -14.72 -16.25
CA ALA A 145 -3.12 -13.32 -16.65
C ALA A 145 -3.52 -12.40 -15.50
N VAL A 146 -2.57 -11.59 -15.03
CA VAL A 146 -2.76 -10.62 -13.92
C VAL A 146 -2.52 -9.21 -14.43
N LEU A 147 -3.51 -8.33 -14.28
CA LEU A 147 -3.40 -6.90 -14.58
C LEU A 147 -3.11 -6.11 -13.29
N VAL A 148 -2.03 -5.34 -13.29
CA VAL A 148 -1.64 -4.52 -12.15
C VAL A 148 -1.70 -3.04 -12.53
N HIS A 149 -2.69 -2.31 -12.01
CA HIS A 149 -2.72 -0.86 -12.14
C HIS A 149 -1.65 -0.20 -11.27
N SER A 150 -1.11 0.94 -11.74
CA SER A 150 -0.04 1.67 -11.05
C SER A 150 1.21 0.82 -10.75
N ALA A 151 1.59 -0.03 -11.70
CA ALA A 151 2.62 -1.07 -11.57
C ALA A 151 4.02 -0.57 -11.18
N ALA A 152 4.33 0.72 -11.38
CA ALA A 152 5.58 1.35 -10.94
C ALA A 152 5.48 2.05 -9.57
N GLY A 153 4.33 1.94 -8.88
CA GLY A 153 4.16 2.42 -7.50
C GLY A 153 4.69 1.40 -6.48
N GLY A 154 4.76 1.77 -5.20
CA GLY A 154 5.25 0.88 -4.13
C GLY A 154 4.50 -0.46 -4.12
N VAL A 155 3.19 -0.46 -3.85
CA VAL A 155 2.38 -1.68 -3.85
C VAL A 155 2.30 -2.32 -5.23
N GLY A 156 2.16 -1.51 -6.31
CA GLY A 156 2.11 -2.02 -7.68
C GLY A 156 3.38 -2.79 -8.06
N GLY A 157 4.56 -2.27 -7.73
CA GLY A 157 5.84 -2.95 -7.95
C GLY A 157 6.00 -4.23 -7.12
N ALA A 158 5.51 -4.25 -5.88
CA ALA A 158 5.49 -5.45 -5.04
C ALA A 158 4.53 -6.51 -5.63
N LEU A 159 3.34 -6.10 -6.10
CA LEU A 159 2.39 -6.98 -6.77
C LEU A 159 2.96 -7.62 -8.02
N VAL A 160 3.66 -6.85 -8.87
CA VAL A 160 4.34 -7.37 -10.06
C VAL A 160 5.36 -8.44 -9.68
N GLN A 161 6.22 -8.17 -8.69
CA GLN A 161 7.24 -9.11 -8.22
C GLN A 161 6.62 -10.40 -7.68
N LEU A 162 5.61 -10.29 -6.81
CA LEU A 162 4.97 -11.45 -6.19
C LEU A 162 4.17 -12.27 -7.20
N ALA A 163 3.41 -11.64 -8.09
CA ALA A 163 2.67 -12.35 -9.14
C ALA A 163 3.61 -13.06 -10.12
N ARG A 164 4.73 -12.44 -10.48
CA ARG A 164 5.77 -13.09 -11.29
C ARG A 164 6.37 -14.31 -10.59
N ARG A 165 6.67 -14.21 -9.30
CA ARG A 165 7.17 -15.36 -8.50
C ARG A 165 6.15 -16.48 -8.38
N ALA A 166 4.86 -16.16 -8.39
CA ALA A 166 3.77 -17.15 -8.43
C ALA A 166 3.57 -17.79 -9.82
N GLY A 167 4.40 -17.44 -10.80
CA GLY A 167 4.31 -18.01 -12.17
C GLY A 167 3.24 -17.38 -13.05
N CYS A 168 2.66 -16.25 -12.64
CA CYS A 168 1.64 -15.55 -13.42
C CYS A 168 2.26 -14.80 -14.61
N ARG A 169 1.43 -14.54 -15.62
CA ARG A 169 1.72 -13.60 -16.71
C ARG A 169 1.24 -12.21 -16.29
N VAL A 170 2.16 -11.29 -16.06
CA VAL A 170 1.88 -9.99 -15.45
C VAL A 170 1.89 -8.85 -16.46
N ILE A 171 0.77 -8.16 -16.58
CA ILE A 171 0.63 -6.95 -17.40
C ILE A 171 0.53 -5.74 -16.46
N GLY A 172 1.53 -4.85 -16.53
CA GLY A 172 1.59 -3.63 -15.72
C GLY A 172 0.99 -2.44 -16.43
N VAL A 173 0.28 -1.57 -15.72
CA VAL A 173 -0.20 -0.29 -16.24
C VAL A 173 0.52 0.85 -15.54
N VAL A 174 1.09 1.76 -16.31
CA VAL A 174 1.75 2.98 -15.82
C VAL A 174 1.13 4.24 -16.42
N GLY A 175 1.33 5.38 -15.79
CA GLY A 175 0.75 6.66 -16.22
C GLY A 175 1.73 7.61 -16.90
N ALA A 176 2.95 7.15 -17.23
CA ALA A 176 3.95 7.95 -17.95
C ALA A 176 5.09 7.06 -18.45
N ALA A 177 5.70 7.43 -19.58
CA ALA A 177 6.75 6.66 -20.25
C ALA A 177 7.96 6.35 -19.35
N HIS A 178 8.42 7.31 -18.54
CA HIS A 178 9.57 7.13 -17.63
C HIS A 178 9.36 6.08 -16.55
N LYS A 179 8.14 5.57 -16.38
CA LYS A 179 7.78 4.52 -15.41
C LYS A 179 7.79 3.11 -16.00
N VAL A 180 7.84 2.99 -17.31
CA VAL A 180 7.80 1.69 -18.01
C VAL A 180 8.94 0.79 -17.55
N ASP A 181 10.17 1.30 -17.58
CA ASP A 181 11.35 0.53 -17.19
C ASP A 181 11.30 0.04 -15.73
N ALA A 182 10.73 0.83 -14.83
CA ALA A 182 10.58 0.43 -13.43
C ALA A 182 9.65 -0.78 -13.28
N ALA A 183 8.52 -0.80 -13.98
CA ALA A 183 7.58 -1.92 -13.98
C ALA A 183 8.16 -3.16 -14.69
N MET A 184 8.91 -2.97 -15.78
CA MET A 184 9.63 -4.06 -16.46
C MET A 184 10.70 -4.68 -15.56
N ARG A 185 11.52 -3.86 -14.88
CA ARG A 185 12.53 -4.36 -13.92
C ARG A 185 11.90 -5.07 -12.71
N ALA A 186 10.69 -4.72 -12.33
CA ALA A 186 9.94 -5.44 -11.31
C ALA A 186 9.50 -6.84 -11.75
N GLY A 187 9.52 -7.13 -13.06
CA GLY A 187 9.20 -8.45 -13.63
C GLY A 187 7.89 -8.53 -14.40
N ALA A 188 7.31 -7.39 -14.82
CA ALA A 188 6.15 -7.41 -15.71
C ALA A 188 6.53 -7.99 -17.08
N ASP A 189 5.66 -8.84 -17.65
CA ASP A 189 5.84 -9.42 -18.99
C ASP A 189 5.52 -8.39 -20.09
N ALA A 190 4.62 -7.45 -19.80
CA ALA A 190 4.31 -6.30 -20.64
C ALA A 190 3.89 -5.10 -19.79
N VAL A 191 4.12 -3.89 -20.32
CA VAL A 191 3.73 -2.64 -19.64
C VAL A 191 2.96 -1.74 -20.60
N ILE A 192 1.80 -1.30 -20.19
CA ILE A 192 0.94 -0.36 -20.90
C ILE A 192 1.15 1.04 -20.34
N ASP A 193 1.68 1.94 -21.16
CA ASP A 193 1.70 3.36 -20.81
C ASP A 193 0.39 4.02 -21.26
N LYS A 194 -0.51 4.22 -20.30
CA LYS A 194 -1.83 4.83 -20.55
C LYS A 194 -1.79 6.33 -20.89
N SER A 195 -0.62 6.95 -20.86
CA SER A 195 -0.48 8.37 -21.29
C SER A 195 -0.33 8.51 -22.79
N SER A 196 0.08 7.43 -23.49
CA SER A 196 0.37 7.43 -24.92
C SER A 196 -0.46 6.40 -25.72
N ARG A 197 -1.13 5.47 -25.04
CA ARG A 197 -1.92 4.40 -25.67
C ARG A 197 -3.33 4.34 -25.10
N ASP A 198 -4.28 3.83 -25.89
CA ASP A 198 -5.61 3.48 -25.40
C ASP A 198 -5.49 2.29 -24.43
N LEU A 199 -5.69 2.58 -23.13
CA LEU A 199 -5.52 1.62 -22.07
C LEU A 199 -6.33 0.34 -22.29
N TRP A 200 -7.61 0.48 -22.62
CA TRP A 200 -8.50 -0.67 -22.62
C TRP A 200 -8.37 -1.54 -23.88
N ARG A 201 -8.00 -0.94 -25.00
CA ARG A 201 -7.63 -1.66 -26.20
C ARG A 201 -6.36 -2.49 -26.00
N GLU A 202 -5.36 -1.92 -25.34
CA GLU A 202 -4.12 -2.66 -25.02
C GLU A 202 -4.38 -3.77 -23.98
N VAL A 203 -5.22 -3.50 -22.97
CA VAL A 203 -5.64 -4.50 -21.97
C VAL A 203 -6.30 -5.70 -22.65
N GLU A 204 -7.24 -5.46 -23.56
CA GLU A 204 -7.90 -6.51 -24.35
C GLU A 204 -6.92 -7.25 -25.27
N HIS A 205 -6.01 -6.52 -25.93
CA HIS A 205 -4.98 -7.11 -26.80
C HIS A 205 -4.08 -8.08 -26.03
N HIS A 206 -3.65 -7.71 -24.83
CA HIS A 206 -2.78 -8.57 -24.02
C HIS A 206 -3.50 -9.79 -23.42
N ALA A 207 -4.79 -9.73 -23.19
CA ALA A 207 -5.57 -10.86 -22.67
C ALA A 207 -6.98 -10.88 -23.28
N PRO A 208 -7.16 -11.34 -24.53
CA PRO A 208 -8.47 -11.38 -25.19
C PRO A 208 -9.51 -12.24 -24.45
N GLY A 209 -9.08 -13.26 -23.72
CA GLY A 209 -9.94 -14.10 -22.85
C GLY A 209 -10.24 -13.50 -21.49
N GLY A 210 -9.73 -12.31 -21.20
CA GLY A 210 -9.85 -11.64 -19.92
C GLY A 210 -8.75 -12.02 -18.91
N TYR A 211 -8.77 -11.35 -17.76
CA TYR A 211 -7.78 -11.51 -16.69
C TYR A 211 -8.35 -12.36 -15.54
N ALA A 212 -7.56 -13.27 -15.03
CA ALA A 212 -7.89 -14.01 -13.82
C ALA A 212 -7.90 -13.10 -12.59
N VAL A 213 -6.99 -12.12 -12.56
CA VAL A 213 -6.92 -11.13 -11.47
C VAL A 213 -6.64 -9.73 -12.04
N VAL A 214 -7.40 -8.75 -11.55
CA VAL A 214 -7.12 -7.32 -11.75
C VAL A 214 -6.92 -6.66 -10.39
N LEU A 215 -5.79 -5.98 -10.21
CA LEU A 215 -5.39 -5.32 -8.97
C LEU A 215 -5.47 -3.80 -9.17
N ASP A 216 -6.41 -3.15 -8.47
CA ASP A 216 -6.78 -1.76 -8.71
C ASP A 216 -6.71 -0.90 -7.44
N ALA A 217 -5.91 0.16 -7.49
CA ALA A 217 -5.83 1.20 -6.46
C ALA A 217 -6.27 2.58 -6.99
N ASN A 218 -6.71 2.67 -8.25
CA ASN A 218 -7.06 3.96 -8.86
C ASN A 218 -8.46 4.43 -8.42
N GLY A 219 -9.44 3.52 -8.37
CA GLY A 219 -10.81 3.84 -7.99
C GLY A 219 -11.73 4.11 -9.18
N ALA A 220 -12.63 5.09 -9.07
CA ALA A 220 -13.74 5.35 -9.98
C ALA A 220 -13.37 5.37 -11.48
N GLU A 221 -12.16 5.80 -11.81
CA GLU A 221 -11.71 5.92 -13.21
C GLU A 221 -11.51 4.57 -13.90
N THR A 222 -11.16 3.51 -13.15
CA THR A 222 -10.76 2.21 -13.71
C THR A 222 -11.64 1.05 -13.32
N LEU A 223 -12.27 1.06 -12.14
CA LEU A 223 -12.99 -0.08 -11.56
C LEU A 223 -14.01 -0.71 -12.49
N GLY A 224 -14.81 0.09 -13.20
CA GLY A 224 -15.85 -0.42 -14.09
C GLY A 224 -15.29 -1.19 -15.28
N GLN A 225 -14.21 -0.69 -15.86
CA GLN A 225 -13.52 -1.36 -16.97
C GLN A 225 -12.66 -2.53 -16.48
N SER A 226 -11.99 -2.37 -15.33
CA SER A 226 -11.24 -3.45 -14.67
C SER A 226 -12.14 -4.68 -14.46
N TYR A 227 -13.37 -4.48 -14.01
CA TYR A 227 -14.34 -5.55 -13.84
C TYR A 227 -14.77 -6.18 -15.19
N ARG A 228 -14.96 -5.38 -16.24
CA ARG A 228 -15.38 -5.90 -17.57
C ARG A 228 -14.32 -6.79 -18.21
N HIS A 229 -13.06 -6.52 -17.97
CA HIS A 229 -11.94 -7.28 -18.52
C HIS A 229 -11.55 -8.51 -17.68
N LEU A 230 -12.32 -8.86 -16.64
CA LEU A 230 -12.16 -10.14 -15.95
C LEU A 230 -12.59 -11.31 -16.84
N ALA A 231 -11.86 -12.39 -16.79
CA ALA A 231 -12.31 -13.69 -17.30
C ALA A 231 -13.47 -14.24 -16.45
N ALA A 232 -14.12 -15.30 -16.89
CA ALA A 232 -15.00 -16.07 -16.03
C ALA A 232 -14.19 -16.69 -14.87
N GLY A 233 -14.68 -16.58 -13.63
CA GLY A 233 -13.94 -16.93 -12.43
C GLY A 233 -12.95 -15.85 -11.96
N GLY A 234 -12.80 -14.76 -12.73
CA GLY A 234 -11.85 -13.69 -12.44
C GLY A 234 -12.23 -12.82 -11.24
N LYS A 235 -11.22 -12.22 -10.62
CA LYS A 235 -11.33 -11.42 -9.39
C LYS A 235 -10.75 -10.03 -9.58
N LEU A 236 -11.56 -9.01 -9.26
CA LEU A 236 -11.11 -7.63 -9.10
C LEU A 236 -10.78 -7.38 -7.63
N VAL A 237 -9.54 -7.07 -7.31
CA VAL A 237 -9.11 -6.72 -5.95
C VAL A 237 -8.86 -5.22 -5.86
N VAL A 238 -9.63 -4.55 -5.02
CA VAL A 238 -9.56 -3.10 -4.79
C VAL A 238 -8.85 -2.83 -3.47
N TYR A 239 -7.72 -2.12 -3.53
CA TYR A 239 -6.91 -1.81 -2.34
C TYR A 239 -6.60 -0.32 -2.17
N GLY A 240 -7.24 0.55 -2.94
CA GLY A 240 -7.08 1.99 -2.82
C GLY A 240 -7.91 2.79 -3.82
N PHE A 241 -7.89 4.12 -3.63
CA PHE A 241 -8.66 5.08 -4.42
C PHE A 241 -7.82 6.33 -4.74
N HIS A 242 -6.55 6.16 -5.06
CA HIS A 242 -5.65 7.30 -5.21
C HIS A 242 -6.02 8.23 -6.39
N GLY A 243 -6.72 7.74 -7.40
CA GLY A 243 -7.25 8.55 -8.50
C GLY A 243 -8.24 9.62 -8.07
N MET A 244 -8.90 9.45 -6.91
CA MET A 244 -9.82 10.45 -6.35
C MET A 244 -9.09 11.72 -5.85
N PHE A 245 -7.77 11.68 -5.69
CA PHE A 245 -6.97 12.80 -5.18
C PHE A 245 -6.23 13.52 -6.30
N ARG A 246 -6.32 14.86 -6.34
CA ARG A 246 -5.54 15.67 -7.29
C ARG A 246 -4.08 15.69 -6.89
N LYS A 247 -3.21 15.43 -7.86
CA LYS A 247 -1.76 15.52 -7.67
C LYS A 247 -1.35 16.95 -7.30
N GLY A 248 -0.42 17.08 -6.35
CA GLY A 248 0.25 18.35 -6.02
C GLY A 248 -0.52 19.32 -5.12
N ARG A 249 -1.81 19.15 -4.85
CA ARG A 249 -2.58 20.15 -4.08
C ARG A 249 -2.49 20.00 -2.56
N GLY A 250 -2.06 18.87 -2.04
CA GLY A 250 -1.93 18.64 -0.59
C GLY A 250 -3.21 18.74 0.24
N ARG A 251 -4.34 19.10 -0.35
CA ARG A 251 -5.67 19.23 0.29
C ARG A 251 -6.73 18.48 -0.50
N PRO A 252 -7.81 18.00 0.16
CA PRO A 252 -8.92 17.37 -0.54
C PRO A 252 -9.59 18.33 -1.53
N ASP A 253 -9.93 17.83 -2.70
CA ASP A 253 -10.85 18.49 -3.62
C ASP A 253 -12.23 17.85 -3.45
N TRP A 254 -13.07 18.49 -2.66
CA TRP A 254 -14.37 17.95 -2.28
C TRP A 254 -15.31 17.75 -3.47
N ILE A 255 -15.24 18.62 -4.50
CA ILE A 255 -16.05 18.50 -5.72
C ILE A 255 -15.63 17.25 -6.48
N LYS A 256 -14.30 17.05 -6.67
CA LYS A 256 -13.78 15.85 -7.32
C LYS A 256 -14.15 14.60 -6.52
N LEU A 257 -13.96 14.62 -5.21
CA LEU A 257 -14.28 13.47 -4.34
C LEU A 257 -15.76 13.09 -4.42
N ALA A 258 -16.68 14.06 -4.37
CA ALA A 258 -18.12 13.82 -4.52
C ALA A 258 -18.44 13.27 -5.91
N GLY A 259 -17.88 13.85 -6.96
CA GLY A 259 -18.06 13.38 -8.33
C GLY A 259 -17.55 11.96 -8.55
N ASP A 260 -16.36 11.63 -8.00
CA ASP A 260 -15.78 10.29 -8.10
C ASP A 260 -16.56 9.28 -7.26
N TYR A 261 -17.05 9.67 -6.09
CA TYR A 261 -17.94 8.82 -5.28
C TYR A 261 -19.21 8.44 -6.03
N LEU A 262 -19.86 9.42 -6.69
CA LEU A 262 -21.08 9.17 -7.49
C LEU A 262 -20.79 8.30 -8.72
N ARG A 263 -19.61 8.43 -9.33
CA ARG A 263 -19.17 7.63 -10.49
C ARG A 263 -18.61 6.24 -10.12
N THR A 264 -18.33 6.00 -8.84
CA THR A 264 -17.86 4.69 -8.39
C THR A 264 -18.88 3.61 -8.75
N PRO A 265 -18.51 2.57 -9.49
CA PRO A 265 -19.45 1.56 -9.95
C PRO A 265 -20.06 0.79 -8.78
N ARG A 266 -21.35 0.51 -8.90
CA ARG A 266 -22.08 -0.37 -7.98
C ARG A 266 -22.16 -1.75 -8.60
N PHE A 267 -21.55 -2.72 -7.95
CA PHE A 267 -21.54 -4.11 -8.41
C PHE A 267 -22.82 -4.82 -7.94
N ASN A 268 -23.59 -5.35 -8.90
CA ASN A 268 -24.84 -6.06 -8.60
C ASN A 268 -24.52 -7.56 -8.41
N PRO A 269 -24.79 -8.14 -7.22
CA PRO A 269 -24.48 -9.55 -6.94
C PRO A 269 -25.16 -10.54 -7.91
N LEU A 270 -26.39 -10.27 -8.36
CA LEU A 270 -27.08 -11.14 -9.32
C LEU A 270 -26.34 -11.17 -10.66
N ARG A 271 -25.89 -10.02 -11.14
CA ARG A 271 -25.10 -9.94 -12.36
C ARG A 271 -23.74 -10.61 -12.20
N MET A 272 -23.08 -10.40 -11.06
CA MET A 272 -21.80 -11.05 -10.75
C MET A 272 -21.90 -12.57 -10.77
N THR A 273 -23.00 -13.12 -10.25
CA THR A 273 -23.26 -14.57 -10.28
C THR A 273 -23.41 -15.07 -11.72
N MET A 274 -24.15 -14.35 -12.57
CA MET A 274 -24.36 -14.72 -13.98
C MET A 274 -23.06 -14.64 -14.80
N GLU A 275 -22.19 -13.69 -14.50
CA GLU A 275 -20.89 -13.47 -15.18
C GLU A 275 -19.76 -14.30 -14.56
N ASN A 276 -20.00 -14.98 -13.42
CA ASN A 276 -19.01 -15.70 -12.64
C ASN A 276 -17.76 -14.84 -12.36
N ARG A 277 -17.96 -13.62 -11.81
CA ARG A 277 -16.88 -12.67 -11.49
C ARG A 277 -17.00 -12.19 -10.07
N SER A 278 -15.87 -11.86 -9.44
CA SER A 278 -15.83 -11.41 -8.05
C SER A 278 -15.21 -10.04 -7.91
N VAL A 279 -15.67 -9.29 -6.90
CA VAL A 279 -15.06 -8.03 -6.47
C VAL A 279 -14.73 -8.16 -4.98
N LEU A 280 -13.46 -7.94 -4.66
CA LEU A 280 -12.90 -8.05 -3.32
C LEU A 280 -12.28 -6.70 -2.96
N ALA A 281 -12.41 -6.29 -1.71
CA ALA A 281 -11.81 -5.04 -1.24
C ALA A 281 -11.31 -5.21 0.18
N PHE A 282 -10.24 -4.51 0.54
CA PHE A 282 -9.67 -4.59 1.88
C PHE A 282 -8.96 -3.30 2.31
N ASN A 283 -8.78 -3.20 3.62
CA ASN A 283 -7.92 -2.23 4.28
C ASN A 283 -7.17 -2.96 5.40
N LEU A 284 -5.85 -3.04 5.33
CA LEU A 284 -5.01 -3.77 6.31
C LEU A 284 -4.99 -3.15 7.71
N SER A 285 -5.60 -1.98 7.91
CA SER A 285 -5.68 -1.36 9.25
C SER A 285 -6.87 -1.86 10.09
N PHE A 286 -7.69 -2.73 9.55
CA PHE A 286 -8.83 -3.35 10.23
C PHE A 286 -8.69 -4.86 10.30
#